data_651bcf3767c3faba7d05c011ed116768
#
_entry.id   651bcf3767c3faba7d05c011ed116768
#
_cell.length_a   1.000
_cell.length_b   1.000
_cell.length_c   1.000
_cell.angle_alpha   90.00
_cell.angle_beta   90.00
_cell.angle_gamma   90.00
#
_symmetry.space_group_name_H-M   'P 1'
#
loop_
_entity.id
_entity.type
_entity.pdbx_description
1 polymer ?
#
loop_
_entity_poly.entity_id
_entity_poly.type
_entity_poly.pdbx_seq_one_letter_code
_entity_poly.pdbx_strand_id
1 'polypeptide(L)'
;MKKIKFLFTVMAVFFMSQVVSAQTSEWKEKTEFHKIMSQTFHPAEEGNFAPIKSRIDEMETKAVAFKNSEIPADFGNKDAIKKSLKKLVKETKAFNKKIKSGASDEALKNDFMALHDTFHTIVGLCKAEDEHEH
;
A
#
# COMPACT_ATOMS: atom_id res chain seq x y z
N MET A 1 -29.60 -45.81 45.10
CA MET A 1 -29.80 -44.40 44.92
C MET A 1 -28.86 -43.84 43.94
N LYS A 2 -29.33 -43.76 42.81
CA LYS A 2 -28.52 -43.30 41.73
C LYS A 2 -28.67 -41.83 41.57
N LYS A 3 -27.69 -41.12 41.98
CA LYS A 3 -27.59 -39.74 41.57
C LYS A 3 -27.00 -39.72 40.19
N ILE A 4 -27.85 -39.59 39.27
CA ILE A 4 -27.42 -39.21 37.93
C ILE A 4 -26.83 -37.84 38.06
N LYS A 5 -25.56 -37.82 38.18
CA LYS A 5 -24.87 -36.58 37.95
C LYS A 5 -24.97 -36.30 36.47
N PHE A 6 -25.97 -35.55 36.12
CA PHE A 6 -25.92 -34.88 34.87
C PHE A 6 -24.70 -34.01 34.92
N LEU A 7 -23.64 -34.57 34.45
CA LEU A 7 -22.60 -33.76 33.95
C LEU A 7 -23.19 -33.08 32.73
N PHE A 8 -23.87 -31.99 32.95
CA PHE A 8 -24.03 -31.03 31.92
C PHE A 8 -22.62 -30.51 31.65
N THR A 9 -21.94 -31.27 30.85
CA THR A 9 -20.94 -30.69 30.04
C THR A 9 -21.69 -29.68 29.17
N VAL A 10 -21.94 -28.54 29.72
CA VAL A 10 -22.18 -27.37 28.89
C VAL A 10 -20.95 -27.27 28.08
N MET A 11 -20.95 -27.96 26.97
CA MET A 11 -20.14 -27.64 25.88
C MET A 11 -20.63 -26.26 25.48
N ALA A 12 -20.08 -25.24 26.13
CA ALA A 12 -20.11 -23.93 25.61
C ALA A 12 -19.38 -24.04 24.28
N VAL A 13 -20.13 -24.31 23.26
CA VAL A 13 -19.72 -24.05 21.92
C VAL A 13 -19.52 -22.56 21.93
N PHE A 14 -18.32 -22.17 22.29
CA PHE A 14 -17.83 -20.87 22.01
C PHE A 14 -17.82 -20.80 20.47
N PHE A 15 -18.97 -20.48 19.93
CA PHE A 15 -18.98 -19.85 18.64
C PHE A 15 -18.28 -18.52 18.84
N MET A 16 -16.97 -18.56 18.79
CA MET A 16 -16.27 -17.40 18.35
C MET A 16 -16.77 -17.17 16.92
N SER A 17 -17.82 -16.40 16.83
CA SER A 17 -18.06 -15.70 15.60
C SER A 17 -16.83 -14.86 15.39
N GLN A 18 -15.89 -15.43 14.67
CA GLN A 18 -14.88 -14.64 14.06
C GLN A 18 -15.66 -13.71 13.15
N VAL A 19 -15.84 -12.51 13.62
CA VAL A 19 -16.14 -11.43 12.72
C VAL A 19 -14.94 -11.37 11.81
N VAL A 20 -15.00 -12.12 10.73
CA VAL A 20 -14.15 -11.86 9.59
C VAL A 20 -14.65 -10.52 9.10
N SER A 21 -14.16 -9.47 9.73
CA SER A 21 -14.22 -8.19 9.10
C SER A 21 -13.54 -8.39 7.75
N ALA A 22 -14.22 -8.04 6.69
CA ALA A 22 -13.67 -8.00 5.36
C ALA A 22 -12.60 -6.90 5.32
N GLN A 23 -11.56 -7.08 6.13
CA GLN A 23 -10.34 -6.31 6.00
C GLN A 23 -9.64 -6.92 4.80
N THR A 24 -9.56 -6.14 3.74
CA THR A 24 -8.61 -6.38 2.68
C THR A 24 -7.30 -6.78 3.32
N SER A 25 -6.75 -7.90 2.90
CA SER A 25 -5.47 -8.39 3.42
C SER A 25 -4.46 -7.26 3.42
N GLU A 26 -3.82 -7.06 4.54
CA GLU A 26 -2.81 -6.02 4.66
C GLU A 26 -1.63 -6.37 3.74
N TRP A 27 -1.36 -5.48 2.81
CA TRP A 27 -0.21 -5.60 1.93
C TRP A 27 0.94 -4.75 2.48
N LYS A 28 1.84 -5.42 3.17
CA LYS A 28 2.94 -4.79 3.91
C LYS A 28 3.76 -3.83 3.04
N GLU A 29 4.14 -4.26 1.84
CA GLU A 29 4.97 -3.47 0.94
C GLU A 29 4.24 -2.22 0.43
N LYS A 30 2.92 -2.29 0.26
CA LYS A 30 2.08 -1.14 -0.03
C LYS A 30 2.09 -0.14 1.12
N THR A 31 1.95 -0.63 2.34
CA THR A 31 1.96 0.20 3.55
C THR A 31 3.32 0.88 3.74
N GLU A 32 4.40 0.16 3.54
CA GLU A 32 5.76 0.70 3.64
C GLU A 32 6.04 1.78 2.59
N PHE A 33 5.60 1.55 1.34
CA PHE A 33 5.73 2.56 0.30
C PHE A 33 4.86 3.79 0.62
N HIS A 34 3.64 3.59 1.06
CA HIS A 34 2.75 4.68 1.47
C HIS A 34 3.38 5.54 2.57
N LYS A 35 4.03 4.92 3.52
CA LYS A 35 4.68 5.63 4.62
C LYS A 35 5.75 6.60 4.12
N ILE A 36 6.66 6.15 3.26
CA ILE A 36 7.70 7.03 2.73
C ILE A 36 7.12 8.07 1.77
N MET A 37 6.13 7.71 0.98
CA MET A 37 5.42 8.66 0.12
C MET A 37 4.80 9.78 0.95
N SER A 38 4.05 9.44 1.98
CA SER A 38 3.39 10.42 2.86
C SER A 38 4.39 11.35 3.56
N GLN A 39 5.47 10.79 4.10
CA GLN A 39 6.48 11.55 4.84
C GLN A 39 7.30 12.50 3.96
N THR A 40 7.36 12.26 2.66
CA THR A 40 8.14 13.08 1.74
C THR A 40 7.27 13.96 0.85
N PHE A 41 6.08 13.52 0.51
CA PHE A 41 5.16 14.26 -0.36
C PHE A 41 4.51 15.46 0.35
N HIS A 42 4.05 15.30 1.57
CA HIS A 42 3.42 16.40 2.30
C HIS A 42 4.35 17.60 2.47
N PRO A 43 5.63 17.44 2.88
CA PRO A 43 6.56 18.58 2.88
C PRO A 43 6.75 19.20 1.50
N ALA A 44 6.81 18.37 0.45
CA ALA A 44 6.98 18.86 -0.92
C ALA A 44 5.79 19.69 -1.40
N GLU A 45 4.57 19.36 -1.01
CA GLU A 45 3.38 20.18 -1.28
C GLU A 45 3.52 21.60 -0.71
N GLU A 46 4.19 21.73 0.41
CA GLU A 46 4.45 23.01 1.07
C GLU A 46 5.72 23.70 0.55
N GLY A 47 6.38 23.14 -0.48
CA GLY A 47 7.58 23.68 -1.08
C GLY A 47 8.89 23.19 -0.48
N ASN A 48 8.83 22.25 0.48
CA ASN A 48 10.04 21.68 1.08
C ASN A 48 10.40 20.34 0.45
N PHE A 49 11.38 20.35 -0.44
CA PHE A 49 11.86 19.16 -1.15
C PHE A 49 13.05 18.47 -0.47
N ALA A 50 13.52 18.98 0.67
CA ALA A 50 14.66 18.39 1.37
C ALA A 50 14.40 16.92 1.80
N PRO A 51 13.22 16.55 2.36
CA PRO A 51 12.96 15.18 2.72
C PRO A 51 13.02 14.20 1.54
N ILE A 52 12.39 14.53 0.41
CA ILE A 52 12.44 13.64 -0.75
C ILE A 52 13.83 13.56 -1.37
N LYS A 53 14.55 14.65 -1.44
CA LYS A 53 15.92 14.66 -1.96
C LYS A 53 16.84 13.77 -1.14
N SER A 54 16.67 13.74 0.18
CA SER A 54 17.48 12.89 1.05
C SER A 54 17.04 11.43 1.10
N ARG A 55 15.79 11.14 0.75
CA ARG A 55 15.18 9.81 0.92
C ARG A 55 14.75 9.14 -0.39
N ILE A 56 15.13 9.69 -1.53
CA ILE A 56 14.72 9.13 -2.82
C ILE A 56 15.25 7.71 -3.04
N ASP A 57 16.45 7.41 -2.59
CA ASP A 57 17.01 6.06 -2.70
C ASP A 57 16.21 5.05 -1.88
N GLU A 58 15.75 5.44 -0.69
CA GLU A 58 14.85 4.64 0.14
C GLU A 58 13.51 4.43 -0.56
N MET A 59 12.94 5.48 -1.14
CA MET A 59 11.69 5.37 -1.90
C MET A 59 11.83 4.42 -3.09
N GLU A 60 12.91 4.49 -3.84
CA GLU A 60 13.16 3.57 -4.95
C GLU A 60 13.27 2.13 -4.47
N THR A 61 13.98 1.88 -3.37
CA THR A 61 14.07 0.55 -2.75
C THR A 61 12.69 0.03 -2.36
N LYS A 62 11.85 0.87 -1.75
CA LYS A 62 10.48 0.49 -1.37
C LYS A 62 9.58 0.27 -2.59
N ALA A 63 9.74 1.04 -3.64
CA ALA A 63 9.00 0.85 -4.89
C ALA A 63 9.34 -0.50 -5.54
N VAL A 64 10.60 -0.86 -5.61
CA VAL A 64 11.07 -2.16 -6.14
C VAL A 64 10.55 -3.31 -5.29
N ALA A 65 10.65 -3.22 -3.97
CA ALA A 65 10.12 -4.22 -3.05
C ALA A 65 8.60 -4.40 -3.21
N PHE A 66 7.88 -3.31 -3.38
CA PHE A 66 6.44 -3.31 -3.61
C PHE A 66 6.10 -4.04 -4.92
N LYS A 67 6.78 -3.71 -6.00
CA LYS A 67 6.58 -4.37 -7.29
C LYS A 67 6.89 -5.87 -7.23
N ASN A 68 7.92 -6.27 -6.50
CA ASN A 68 8.37 -7.66 -6.43
C ASN A 68 7.60 -8.49 -5.40
N SER A 69 6.78 -7.85 -4.57
CA SER A 69 5.97 -8.55 -3.59
C SER A 69 4.79 -9.26 -4.24
N GLU A 70 4.29 -10.28 -3.55
CA GLU A 70 3.10 -11.00 -3.98
C GLU A 70 1.86 -10.15 -3.72
N ILE A 71 1.01 -10.00 -4.75
CA ILE A 71 -0.28 -9.34 -4.60
C ILE A 71 -1.17 -10.25 -3.77
N PRO A 72 -1.81 -9.75 -2.69
CA PRO A 72 -2.72 -10.56 -1.89
C PRO A 72 -3.76 -11.30 -2.73
N ALA A 73 -4.02 -12.56 -2.37
CA ALA A 73 -4.85 -13.46 -3.18
C ALA A 73 -6.29 -12.97 -3.35
N ASP A 74 -6.79 -12.20 -2.39
CA ASP A 74 -8.15 -11.65 -2.37
C ASP A 74 -8.31 -10.35 -3.18
N PHE A 75 -7.21 -9.83 -3.73
CA PHE A 75 -7.28 -8.63 -4.57
C PHE A 75 -7.68 -9.01 -6.00
N GLY A 76 -8.63 -8.26 -6.55
CA GLY A 76 -8.92 -8.29 -7.97
C GLY A 76 -7.98 -7.41 -8.79
N ASN A 77 -8.21 -7.36 -10.09
CA ASN A 77 -7.43 -6.47 -10.97
C ASN A 77 -5.92 -6.68 -10.92
N LYS A 78 -5.45 -7.89 -10.63
CA LYS A 78 -4.02 -8.19 -10.45
C LYS A 78 -3.17 -7.76 -11.64
N ASP A 79 -3.65 -7.94 -12.87
CA ASP A 79 -2.90 -7.53 -14.06
C ASP A 79 -2.77 -6.01 -14.15
N ALA A 80 -3.82 -5.27 -13.83
CA ALA A 80 -3.78 -3.81 -13.77
C ALA A 80 -2.86 -3.31 -12.65
N ILE A 81 -2.89 -3.97 -11.50
CA ILE A 81 -1.99 -3.67 -10.37
C ILE A 81 -0.53 -3.89 -10.79
N LYS A 82 -0.22 -5.02 -11.41
CA LYS A 82 1.13 -5.32 -11.90
C LYS A 82 1.63 -4.28 -12.89
N LYS A 83 0.77 -3.87 -13.82
CA LYS A 83 1.10 -2.84 -14.81
C LYS A 83 1.39 -1.50 -14.13
N SER A 84 0.57 -1.13 -13.16
CA SER A 84 0.74 0.12 -12.42
C SER A 84 1.97 0.09 -11.52
N LEU A 85 2.33 -1.05 -10.96
CA LEU A 85 3.57 -1.22 -10.17
C LEU A 85 4.82 -1.07 -11.05
N LYS A 86 4.80 -1.60 -12.28
CA LYS A 86 5.90 -1.37 -13.24
C LYS A 86 6.06 0.11 -13.55
N LYS A 87 4.95 0.81 -13.75
CA LYS A 87 4.94 2.25 -13.96
C LYS A 87 5.50 3.00 -12.76
N LEU A 88 5.07 2.63 -11.55
CA LEU A 88 5.55 3.24 -10.30
C LEU A 88 7.07 3.14 -10.17
N VAL A 89 7.64 1.96 -10.40
CA VAL A 89 9.09 1.76 -10.33
C VAL A 89 9.81 2.58 -11.40
N LYS A 90 9.30 2.60 -12.63
CA LYS A 90 9.88 3.38 -13.71
C LYS A 90 9.88 4.87 -13.40
N GLU A 91 8.77 5.39 -12.91
CA GLU A 91 8.64 6.80 -12.53
C GLU A 91 9.54 7.15 -11.34
N THR A 92 9.63 6.27 -10.35
CA THR A 92 10.49 6.48 -9.18
C THR A 92 11.97 6.54 -9.58
N LYS A 93 12.40 5.63 -10.46
CA LYS A 93 13.78 5.63 -10.97
C LYS A 93 14.10 6.89 -11.80
N ALA A 94 13.16 7.30 -12.64
CA ALA A 94 13.33 8.53 -13.43
C ALA A 94 13.38 9.77 -12.51
N PHE A 95 12.55 9.79 -11.50
CA PHE A 95 12.54 10.87 -10.49
C PHE A 95 13.85 10.92 -9.70
N ASN A 96 14.38 9.78 -9.29
CA ASN A 96 15.68 9.70 -8.63
C ASN A 96 16.79 10.29 -9.51
N LYS A 97 16.81 9.95 -10.79
CA LYS A 97 17.78 10.50 -11.74
C LYS A 97 17.68 12.01 -11.84
N LYS A 98 16.48 12.57 -11.88
CA LYS A 98 16.26 14.02 -11.92
C LYS A 98 16.77 14.71 -10.66
N ILE A 99 16.51 14.14 -9.49
CA ILE A 99 17.04 14.63 -8.22
C ILE A 99 18.56 14.65 -8.25
N LYS A 100 19.18 13.54 -8.67
CA LYS A 100 20.65 13.42 -8.74
C LYS A 100 21.27 14.38 -9.77
N SER A 101 20.53 14.72 -10.82
CA SER A 101 21.00 15.68 -11.84
C SER A 101 20.85 17.14 -11.43
N GLY A 102 20.25 17.42 -10.27
CA GLY A 102 20.08 18.78 -9.77
C GLY A 102 18.90 19.53 -10.38
N ALA A 103 17.86 18.83 -10.83
CA ALA A 103 16.64 19.45 -11.35
C ALA A 103 16.03 20.44 -10.35
N SER A 104 15.39 21.49 -10.87
CA SER A 104 14.74 22.51 -10.03
C SER A 104 13.58 21.93 -9.25
N ASP A 105 13.25 22.54 -8.10
CA ASP A 105 12.11 22.15 -7.28
C ASP A 105 10.81 22.18 -8.07
N GLU A 106 10.63 23.12 -8.98
CA GLU A 106 9.45 23.21 -9.84
C GLU A 106 9.34 21.99 -10.77
N ALA A 107 10.44 21.58 -11.39
CA ALA A 107 10.47 20.37 -12.22
C ALA A 107 10.21 19.11 -11.40
N LEU A 108 10.78 19.02 -10.22
CA LEU A 108 10.57 17.91 -9.30
C LEU A 108 9.12 17.82 -8.80
N LYS A 109 8.47 18.95 -8.58
CA LYS A 109 7.09 19.01 -8.13
C LYS A 109 6.15 18.28 -9.10
N ASN A 110 6.23 18.57 -10.38
CA ASN A 110 5.37 17.94 -11.38
C ASN A 110 5.60 16.44 -11.46
N ASP A 111 6.83 15.99 -11.43
CA ASP A 111 7.17 14.58 -11.47
C ASP A 111 6.74 13.85 -10.19
N PHE A 112 6.87 14.51 -9.04
CA PHE A 112 6.45 13.93 -7.77
C PHE A 112 4.93 13.81 -7.69
N MET A 113 4.19 14.79 -8.19
CA MET A 113 2.73 14.72 -8.29
C MET A 113 2.29 13.55 -9.19
N ALA A 114 2.94 13.35 -10.32
CA ALA A 114 2.65 12.24 -11.21
C ALA A 114 2.91 10.88 -10.54
N LEU A 115 4.01 10.77 -9.81
CA LEU A 115 4.35 9.57 -9.03
C LEU A 115 3.32 9.28 -7.94
N HIS A 116 2.90 10.31 -7.22
CA HIS A 116 1.85 10.24 -6.21
C HIS A 116 0.52 9.77 -6.81
N ASP A 117 0.14 10.29 -7.98
CA ASP A 117 -1.07 9.88 -8.68
C ASP A 117 -1.01 8.42 -9.11
N THR A 118 0.13 7.93 -9.56
CA THR A 118 0.32 6.52 -9.91
C THR A 118 0.13 5.64 -8.68
N PHE A 119 0.65 6.04 -7.53
CA PHE A 119 0.43 5.33 -6.28
C PHE A 119 -1.06 5.29 -5.90
N HIS A 120 -1.77 6.40 -6.01
CA HIS A 120 -3.21 6.44 -5.76
C HIS A 120 -4.01 5.56 -6.72
N THR A 121 -3.57 5.44 -7.97
CA THR A 121 -4.17 4.50 -8.93
C THR A 121 -4.05 3.06 -8.43
N ILE A 122 -2.89 2.68 -7.91
CA ILE A 122 -2.69 1.35 -7.34
C ILE A 122 -3.61 1.12 -6.13
N VAL A 123 -3.70 2.09 -5.23
CA VAL A 123 -4.59 2.02 -4.06
C VAL A 123 -6.05 1.85 -4.50
N GLY A 124 -6.46 2.60 -5.51
CA GLY A 124 -7.81 2.49 -6.08
C GLY A 124 -8.11 1.11 -6.66
N LEU A 125 -7.16 0.53 -7.38
CA LEU A 125 -7.29 -0.82 -7.93
C LEU A 125 -7.42 -1.90 -6.83
N CYS A 126 -6.74 -1.71 -5.72
CA CYS A 126 -6.85 -2.63 -4.58
C CYS A 126 -8.23 -2.59 -3.91
N LYS A 127 -8.95 -1.50 -4.03
CA LYS A 127 -10.28 -1.29 -3.43
C LYS A 127 -11.44 -1.58 -4.38
N ALA A 128 -11.18 -1.77 -5.66
CA ALA A 128 -12.22 -1.82 -6.69
C ALA A 128 -13.20 -2.98 -6.54
N GLU A 129 -12.87 -4.04 -5.79
CA GLU A 129 -13.80 -5.13 -5.51
C GLU A 129 -14.79 -4.82 -4.39
N ASP A 130 -14.42 -3.96 -3.46
CA ASP A 130 -15.29 -3.57 -2.36
C ASP A 130 -16.42 -2.62 -2.81
N GLU A 131 -16.25 -1.95 -3.93
CA GLU A 131 -17.23 -1.00 -4.48
C GLU A 131 -18.27 -1.65 -5.38
N HIS A 132 -18.08 -2.92 -5.78
CA HIS A 132 -19.00 -3.61 -6.69
C HIS A 132 -20.09 -4.42 -5.97
N GLU A 133 -20.11 -4.46 -4.66
CA GLU A 133 -21.13 -5.16 -3.85
C GLU A 133 -22.32 -4.29 -3.44
N HIS A 134 -22.61 -3.25 -4.20
CA HIS A 134 -23.83 -2.46 -3.95
C HIS A 134 -24.82 -2.59 -5.07
#